data_0df7bdeb3179b89709b262ab56fcc545
#
_entry.id   0df7bdeb3179b89709b262ab56fcc545
#
_cell.length_a   1.000
_cell.length_b   1.000
_cell.length_c   1.000
_cell.angle_alpha   90.00
_cell.angle_beta   90.00
_cell.angle_gamma   90.00
#
_symmetry.space_group_name_H-M   'P 1'
#
loop_
_entity.id
_entity.type
_entity.pdbx_description
1 polymer ?
#
loop_
_entity_poly.entity_id
_entity_poly.type
_entity_poly.pdbx_seq_one_letter_code
_entity_poly.pdbx_strand_id
1 'polypeptide(L)'
;MQEVDQKVRSSIMINYSYLALGDSYTIGEQVLPEDNFPYQTVALLNKKEPDSYHFTAPQIIAQTGWTTDELDAAINAAAISKQYDIVSLLIGVNNQYRGRPVNNFKIEFEYLLQRAIQFSGNKPTHVFVLSIPDWGVTPFAEGRDRKQVADEIDAYNSVCQKSAAAFKTHFINITTSQREDGNKQEFLAPDGLHPSGKEYEKWAIELADAIIKAL
;
A
#
# COMPACT_ATOMS: atom_id res chain seq x y z
N MET A 1 -38.28 40.25 -17.00
CA MET A 1 -37.43 39.89 -15.87
C MET A 1 -37.63 38.40 -15.64
N GLN A 2 -36.77 37.56 -16.20
CA GLN A 2 -36.84 36.12 -16.04
C GLN A 2 -35.90 35.77 -14.87
N GLU A 3 -36.47 35.27 -13.80
CA GLU A 3 -35.70 34.61 -12.73
C GLU A 3 -35.07 33.33 -13.27
N VAL A 4 -33.74 33.29 -13.29
CA VAL A 4 -32.98 32.09 -13.58
C VAL A 4 -32.95 31.28 -12.30
N ASP A 5 -33.80 30.24 -12.29
CA ASP A 5 -33.84 29.24 -11.21
C ASP A 5 -32.50 28.47 -11.19
N GLN A 6 -31.55 28.93 -10.38
CA GLN A 6 -30.32 28.18 -10.08
C GLN A 6 -30.67 26.97 -9.20
N LYS A 7 -31.00 25.87 -9.84
CA LYS A 7 -31.06 24.58 -9.17
C LYS A 7 -29.67 24.25 -8.60
N VAL A 8 -29.47 24.55 -7.33
CA VAL A 8 -28.35 24.04 -6.55
C VAL A 8 -28.48 22.51 -6.55
N ARG A 9 -27.71 21.84 -7.40
CA ARG A 9 -27.51 20.40 -7.31
C ARG A 9 -26.75 20.16 -6.01
N SER A 10 -27.44 19.78 -4.95
CA SER A 10 -26.83 19.17 -3.78
C SER A 10 -26.20 17.86 -4.26
N SER A 11 -24.90 17.87 -4.57
CA SER A 11 -24.15 16.63 -4.81
C SER A 11 -24.11 15.88 -3.49
N ILE A 12 -24.63 14.65 -3.50
CA ILE A 12 -24.52 13.76 -2.34
C ILE A 12 -23.04 13.41 -2.23
N MET A 13 -22.37 13.87 -1.18
CA MET A 13 -20.99 13.51 -0.89
C MET A 13 -20.92 12.03 -0.51
N ILE A 14 -20.12 11.26 -1.25
CA ILE A 14 -19.91 9.84 -0.97
C ILE A 14 -18.73 9.70 -0.02
N ASN A 15 -18.94 9.03 1.11
CA ASN A 15 -17.88 8.75 2.06
C ASN A 15 -17.24 7.40 1.77
N TYR A 16 -15.92 7.39 1.67
CA TYR A 16 -15.11 6.19 1.45
C TYR A 16 -14.25 5.89 2.67
N SER A 17 -14.11 4.61 2.98
CA SER A 17 -13.24 4.07 4.03
C SER A 17 -12.07 3.31 3.42
N TYR A 18 -10.88 3.42 4.03
CA TYR A 18 -9.67 2.80 3.56
C TYR A 18 -9.00 1.97 4.66
N LEU A 19 -8.64 0.71 4.35
CA LEU A 19 -7.85 -0.20 5.17
C LEU A 19 -6.49 -0.45 4.52
N ALA A 20 -5.40 -0.15 5.22
CA ALA A 20 -4.04 -0.42 4.79
C ALA A 20 -3.44 -1.55 5.63
N LEU A 21 -3.05 -2.65 4.98
CA LEU A 21 -2.47 -3.85 5.58
C LEU A 21 -0.99 -3.96 5.19
N GLY A 22 -0.11 -4.23 6.17
CA GLY A 22 1.29 -4.36 5.82
C GLY A 22 2.26 -4.46 6.99
N ASP A 23 3.44 -3.89 6.78
CA ASP A 23 4.57 -3.88 7.71
C ASP A 23 5.10 -2.45 7.96
N SER A 24 6.41 -2.28 8.25
CA SER A 24 7.04 -0.98 8.48
C SER A 24 6.87 0.01 7.33
N TYR A 25 6.82 -0.46 6.09
CA TYR A 25 6.59 0.39 4.93
C TYR A 25 5.16 0.95 4.89
N THR A 26 4.20 0.24 5.47
CA THR A 26 2.80 0.70 5.52
C THR A 26 2.55 1.67 6.67
N ILE A 27 3.14 1.43 7.85
CA ILE A 27 3.02 2.39 8.96
C ILE A 27 3.80 3.69 8.72
N GLY A 28 4.80 3.68 7.83
CA GLY A 28 5.72 4.79 7.63
C GLY A 28 6.75 4.86 8.76
N GLU A 29 7.58 3.80 8.88
CA GLU A 29 8.66 3.78 9.86
C GLU A 29 9.58 4.99 9.70
N GLN A 30 9.89 5.69 10.81
CA GLN A 30 10.73 6.89 10.87
C GLN A 30 10.19 8.16 10.19
N VAL A 31 8.93 8.19 9.73
CA VAL A 31 8.26 9.41 9.27
C VAL A 31 7.03 9.72 10.12
N LEU A 32 6.50 10.94 10.01
CA LEU A 32 5.26 11.31 10.65
C LEU A 32 4.07 10.55 10.01
N PRO A 33 2.99 10.29 10.75
CA PRO A 33 1.83 9.59 10.19
C PRO A 33 1.30 10.22 8.90
N GLU A 34 1.24 11.54 8.81
CA GLU A 34 0.79 12.28 7.63
C GLU A 34 1.71 12.11 6.42
N ASP A 35 2.95 11.70 6.62
CA ASP A 35 3.96 11.50 5.58
C ASP A 35 4.02 10.07 5.04
N ASN A 36 3.30 9.11 5.66
CA ASN A 36 3.23 7.76 5.12
C ASN A 36 2.29 7.68 3.90
N PHE A 37 2.45 6.65 3.04
CA PHE A 37 1.66 6.58 1.81
C PHE A 37 0.14 6.45 2.05
N PRO A 38 -0.39 5.75 3.07
CA PRO A 38 -1.83 5.66 3.25
C PRO A 38 -2.49 7.01 3.54
N TYR A 39 -1.89 7.81 4.42
CA TYR A 39 -2.40 9.15 4.73
C TYR A 39 -2.24 10.12 3.56
N GLN A 40 -1.09 10.11 2.89
CA GLN A 40 -0.88 10.92 1.69
C GLN A 40 -1.86 10.56 0.57
N THR A 41 -2.16 9.26 0.37
CA THR A 41 -3.16 8.81 -0.60
C THR A 41 -4.52 9.42 -0.31
N VAL A 42 -4.98 9.37 0.96
CA VAL A 42 -6.26 9.98 1.37
C VAL A 42 -6.26 11.49 1.14
N ALA A 43 -5.17 12.17 1.49
CA ALA A 43 -5.05 13.61 1.25
C ALA A 43 -5.14 13.97 -0.23
N LEU A 44 -4.49 13.19 -1.11
CA LEU A 44 -4.54 13.37 -2.57
C LEU A 44 -5.95 13.10 -3.13
N LEU A 45 -6.61 12.03 -2.70
CA LEU A 45 -7.97 11.70 -3.12
C LEU A 45 -8.97 12.80 -2.75
N ASN A 46 -8.94 13.28 -1.52
CA ASN A 46 -9.80 14.37 -1.05
C ASN A 46 -9.53 15.70 -1.77
N LYS A 47 -8.29 15.92 -2.25
CA LYS A 47 -7.94 17.11 -3.02
C LYS A 47 -8.41 17.04 -4.48
N LYS A 48 -8.45 15.84 -5.07
CA LYS A 48 -8.80 15.66 -6.49
C LYS A 48 -10.29 15.85 -6.76
N GLU A 49 -11.15 15.38 -5.85
CA GLU A 49 -12.62 15.38 -6.03
C GLU A 49 -13.34 15.89 -4.77
N PRO A 50 -13.05 17.14 -4.32
CA PRO A 50 -13.48 17.64 -3.02
C PRO A 50 -15.01 17.77 -2.86
N ASP A 51 -15.74 17.88 -3.98
CA ASP A 51 -17.21 18.05 -3.99
C ASP A 51 -17.96 16.73 -4.22
N SER A 52 -17.24 15.65 -4.55
CA SER A 52 -17.84 14.36 -4.91
C SER A 52 -17.56 13.28 -3.87
N TYR A 53 -16.35 13.24 -3.35
CA TYR A 53 -15.87 12.17 -2.48
C TYR A 53 -15.23 12.72 -1.21
N HIS A 54 -15.43 12.00 -0.11
CA HIS A 54 -14.71 12.20 1.12
C HIS A 54 -14.13 10.88 1.63
N PHE A 55 -12.82 10.75 1.62
CA PHE A 55 -12.11 9.62 2.22
C PHE A 55 -11.81 9.93 3.68
N THR A 56 -12.24 9.06 4.58
CA THR A 56 -11.87 9.14 6.00
C THR A 56 -10.42 8.76 6.21
N ALA A 57 -9.83 9.12 7.34
CA ALA A 57 -8.47 8.70 7.70
C ALA A 57 -8.32 7.18 7.55
N PRO A 58 -7.18 6.69 7.00
CA PRO A 58 -6.99 5.26 6.78
C PRO A 58 -6.93 4.52 8.12
N GLN A 59 -7.54 3.33 8.18
CA GLN A 59 -7.23 2.39 9.23
C GLN A 59 -6.00 1.59 8.79
N ILE A 60 -4.97 1.54 9.64
CA ILE A 60 -3.73 0.84 9.35
C ILE A 60 -3.61 -0.35 10.29
N ILE A 61 -3.35 -1.55 9.73
CA ILE A 61 -2.95 -2.75 10.48
C ILE A 61 -1.59 -3.16 9.91
N ALA A 62 -0.55 -2.67 10.55
CA ALA A 62 0.83 -2.86 10.14
C ALA A 62 1.77 -2.60 11.31
N GLN A 63 2.92 -3.26 11.32
CA GLN A 63 3.96 -3.05 12.32
C GLN A 63 5.33 -3.41 11.74
N THR A 64 6.36 -2.74 12.24
CA THR A 64 7.76 -2.98 11.91
C THR A 64 8.14 -4.44 12.11
N GLY A 65 8.75 -5.02 11.09
CA GLY A 65 9.28 -6.36 11.13
C GLY A 65 8.28 -7.47 10.79
N TRP A 66 7.00 -7.17 10.64
CA TRP A 66 6.00 -8.22 10.37
C TRP A 66 6.23 -8.95 9.05
N THR A 67 6.12 -10.27 9.15
CA THR A 67 5.98 -11.20 8.03
C THR A 67 4.49 -11.47 7.77
N THR A 68 4.19 -12.22 6.72
CA THR A 68 2.83 -12.56 6.31
C THR A 68 2.00 -13.22 7.41
N ASP A 69 2.57 -14.16 8.16
CA ASP A 69 1.91 -14.84 9.29
C ASP A 69 1.70 -13.93 10.51
N GLU A 70 2.63 -13.02 10.77
CA GLU A 70 2.50 -12.02 11.84
C GLU A 70 1.41 -10.99 11.52
N LEU A 71 1.32 -10.55 10.27
CA LEU A 71 0.21 -9.71 9.80
C LEU A 71 -1.13 -10.43 9.92
N ASP A 72 -1.21 -11.72 9.52
CA ASP A 72 -2.44 -12.51 9.66
C ASP A 72 -2.91 -12.62 11.12
N ALA A 73 -1.98 -12.89 12.03
CA ALA A 73 -2.26 -12.92 13.47
C ALA A 73 -2.79 -11.58 13.98
N ALA A 74 -2.22 -10.47 13.53
CA ALA A 74 -2.66 -9.13 13.92
C ALA A 74 -4.06 -8.78 13.36
N ILE A 75 -4.35 -9.17 12.12
CA ILE A 75 -5.69 -9.00 11.54
C ILE A 75 -6.73 -9.80 12.35
N ASN A 76 -6.39 -11.02 12.81
CA ASN A 76 -7.26 -11.82 13.66
C ASN A 76 -7.50 -11.13 15.03
N ALA A 77 -6.44 -10.59 15.63
CA ALA A 77 -6.54 -9.86 16.89
C ALA A 77 -7.35 -8.55 16.77
N ALA A 78 -7.27 -7.88 15.63
CA ALA A 78 -8.03 -6.65 15.36
C ALA A 78 -9.54 -6.87 15.23
N ALA A 79 -9.99 -8.12 15.06
CA ALA A 79 -11.40 -8.53 14.98
C ALA A 79 -12.25 -7.62 14.09
N ILE A 80 -11.76 -7.35 12.87
CA ILE A 80 -12.44 -6.46 11.92
C ILE A 80 -13.83 -6.99 11.60
N SER A 81 -14.85 -6.23 11.94
CA SER A 81 -16.26 -6.58 11.71
C SER A 81 -16.93 -5.78 10.59
N LYS A 82 -16.26 -4.74 10.06
CA LYS A 82 -16.77 -3.88 8.99
C LYS A 82 -16.08 -4.15 7.66
N GLN A 83 -16.73 -3.76 6.59
CA GLN A 83 -16.15 -3.69 5.26
C GLN A 83 -15.54 -2.30 5.01
N TYR A 84 -14.62 -2.24 4.06
CA TYR A 84 -13.97 -1.02 3.60
C TYR A 84 -14.19 -0.85 2.12
N ASP A 85 -14.24 0.39 1.68
CA ASP A 85 -14.39 0.69 0.25
C ASP A 85 -13.10 0.45 -0.51
N ILE A 86 -11.95 0.66 0.14
CA ILE A 86 -10.61 0.46 -0.42
C ILE A 86 -9.78 -0.37 0.56
N VAL A 87 -9.00 -1.31 0.04
CA VAL A 87 -8.01 -2.07 0.81
C VAL A 87 -6.68 -2.10 0.07
N SER A 88 -5.58 -1.76 0.73
CA SER A 88 -4.23 -1.98 0.20
C SER A 88 -3.50 -3.07 0.98
N LEU A 89 -2.61 -3.79 0.30
CA LEU A 89 -1.76 -4.83 0.88
C LEU A 89 -0.31 -4.66 0.39
N LEU A 90 0.60 -4.36 1.33
CA LEU A 90 2.04 -4.31 1.09
C LEU A 90 2.73 -5.11 2.20
N ILE A 91 3.19 -6.32 1.89
CA ILE A 91 3.82 -7.23 2.84
C ILE A 91 4.79 -8.18 2.13
N GLY A 92 5.84 -8.62 2.82
CA GLY A 92 6.72 -9.67 2.33
C GLY A 92 8.21 -9.34 2.40
N VAL A 93 8.60 -8.08 2.58
CA VAL A 93 10.01 -7.72 2.72
C VAL A 93 10.68 -8.47 3.87
N ASN A 94 9.99 -8.62 5.00
CA ASN A 94 10.52 -9.33 6.17
C ASN A 94 10.57 -10.85 5.97
N ASN A 95 9.67 -11.41 5.14
CA ASN A 95 9.79 -12.82 4.73
C ASN A 95 11.07 -13.03 3.92
N GLN A 96 11.36 -12.15 2.95
CA GLN A 96 12.59 -12.20 2.16
C GLN A 96 13.82 -11.95 3.04
N TYR A 97 13.83 -10.90 3.86
CA TYR A 97 14.95 -10.54 4.74
C TYR A 97 15.33 -11.67 5.71
N ARG A 98 14.33 -12.43 6.19
CA ARG A 98 14.51 -13.60 7.05
C ARG A 98 14.81 -14.89 6.27
N GLY A 99 14.98 -14.81 4.93
CA GLY A 99 15.32 -15.96 4.07
C GLY A 99 14.21 -17.01 3.97
N ARG A 100 12.94 -16.62 4.13
CA ARG A 100 11.82 -17.56 3.97
C ARG A 100 11.66 -17.96 2.50
N PRO A 101 11.34 -19.23 2.18
CA PRO A 101 11.15 -19.67 0.80
C PRO A 101 9.99 -18.93 0.12
N VAL A 102 10.19 -18.49 -1.13
CA VAL A 102 9.19 -17.78 -1.92
C VAL A 102 7.89 -18.59 -2.11
N ASN A 103 7.98 -19.93 -2.14
CA ASN A 103 6.79 -20.79 -2.24
C ASN A 103 5.92 -20.73 -0.98
N ASN A 104 6.52 -20.62 0.21
CA ASN A 104 5.76 -20.44 1.46
C ASN A 104 5.12 -19.06 1.47
N PHE A 105 5.89 -18.02 1.11
CA PHE A 105 5.37 -16.67 0.96
C PHE A 105 4.15 -16.62 0.03
N LYS A 106 4.20 -17.31 -1.11
CA LYS A 106 3.07 -17.35 -2.06
C LYS A 106 1.77 -17.81 -1.39
N ILE A 107 1.82 -18.91 -0.63
CA ILE A 107 0.63 -19.48 0.03
C ILE A 107 0.07 -18.49 1.06
N GLU A 108 0.93 -17.93 1.90
CA GLU A 108 0.54 -16.99 2.94
C GLU A 108 0.04 -15.66 2.36
N PHE A 109 0.70 -15.17 1.30
CA PHE A 109 0.31 -13.94 0.60
C PHE A 109 -1.05 -14.07 -0.09
N GLU A 110 -1.30 -15.18 -0.80
CA GLU A 110 -2.58 -15.43 -1.45
C GLU A 110 -3.72 -15.55 -0.43
N TYR A 111 -3.46 -16.10 0.74
CA TYR A 111 -4.42 -16.12 1.84
C TYR A 111 -4.72 -14.70 2.36
N LEU A 112 -3.71 -13.87 2.59
CA LEU A 112 -3.89 -12.46 2.97
C LEU A 112 -4.64 -11.66 1.89
N LEU A 113 -4.36 -11.92 0.62
CA LEU A 113 -5.05 -11.27 -0.50
C LEU A 113 -6.53 -11.63 -0.53
N GLN A 114 -6.89 -12.88 -0.26
CA GLN A 114 -8.28 -13.30 -0.11
C GLN A 114 -8.97 -12.58 1.06
N ARG A 115 -8.28 -12.41 2.18
CA ARG A 115 -8.80 -11.63 3.32
C ARG A 115 -9.01 -10.16 2.95
N ALA A 116 -8.07 -9.55 2.23
CA ALA A 116 -8.21 -8.19 1.73
C ALA A 116 -9.45 -8.03 0.83
N ILE A 117 -9.71 -9.02 -0.04
CA ILE A 117 -10.93 -9.05 -0.87
C ILE A 117 -12.20 -9.19 0.00
N GLN A 118 -12.18 -10.01 1.04
CA GLN A 118 -13.32 -10.10 1.97
C GLN A 118 -13.58 -8.77 2.66
N PHE A 119 -12.52 -8.07 3.11
CA PHE A 119 -12.65 -6.75 3.73
C PHE A 119 -13.15 -5.68 2.76
N SER A 120 -12.92 -5.80 1.46
CA SER A 120 -13.50 -4.90 0.44
C SER A 120 -14.95 -5.25 0.06
N GLY A 121 -15.63 -6.10 0.83
CA GLY A 121 -16.99 -6.55 0.52
C GLY A 121 -17.05 -7.50 -0.68
N ASN A 122 -16.01 -8.31 -0.89
CA ASN A 122 -15.82 -9.21 -2.02
C ASN A 122 -15.74 -8.48 -3.38
N LYS A 123 -15.16 -7.28 -3.36
CA LYS A 123 -14.89 -6.48 -4.57
C LYS A 123 -13.38 -6.48 -4.87
N PRO A 124 -12.85 -7.42 -5.65
CA PRO A 124 -11.41 -7.50 -5.91
C PRO A 124 -10.85 -6.24 -6.60
N THR A 125 -11.65 -5.54 -7.41
CA THR A 125 -11.25 -4.27 -8.03
C THR A 125 -11.09 -3.11 -7.04
N HIS A 126 -11.44 -3.29 -5.78
CA HIS A 126 -11.23 -2.35 -4.69
C HIS A 126 -10.02 -2.72 -3.80
N VAL A 127 -9.24 -3.71 -4.25
CA VAL A 127 -8.02 -4.17 -3.55
C VAL A 127 -6.79 -3.83 -4.39
N PHE A 128 -5.80 -3.22 -3.73
CA PHE A 128 -4.57 -2.72 -4.34
C PHE A 128 -3.36 -3.37 -3.66
N VAL A 129 -2.65 -4.20 -4.41
CA VAL A 129 -1.38 -4.80 -3.99
C VAL A 129 -0.26 -3.85 -4.41
N LEU A 130 0.55 -3.41 -3.45
CA LEU A 130 1.78 -2.69 -3.74
C LEU A 130 2.94 -3.69 -3.81
N SER A 131 3.86 -3.48 -4.74
CA SER A 131 5.08 -4.29 -4.81
C SER A 131 5.97 -4.04 -3.59
N ILE A 132 6.79 -5.02 -3.24
CA ILE A 132 7.75 -4.96 -2.15
C ILE A 132 8.92 -4.05 -2.56
N PRO A 133 9.30 -3.03 -1.77
CA PRO A 133 10.45 -2.19 -2.05
C PRO A 133 11.77 -2.99 -2.06
N ASP A 134 12.72 -2.58 -2.90
CA ASP A 134 14.05 -3.17 -2.95
C ASP A 134 14.99 -2.46 -1.97
N TRP A 135 15.08 -2.97 -0.75
CA TRP A 135 15.99 -2.41 0.25
C TRP A 135 17.48 -2.55 -0.13
N GLY A 136 17.80 -3.42 -1.11
CA GLY A 136 19.17 -3.62 -1.61
C GLY A 136 19.79 -2.37 -2.24
N VAL A 137 18.98 -1.39 -2.69
CA VAL A 137 19.49 -0.14 -3.24
C VAL A 137 19.86 0.90 -2.17
N THR A 138 19.41 0.70 -0.94
CA THR A 138 19.56 1.65 0.16
C THR A 138 20.95 1.56 0.84
N PRO A 139 21.37 2.59 1.59
CA PRO A 139 22.58 2.52 2.43
C PRO A 139 22.57 1.38 3.45
N PHE A 140 21.40 0.99 3.95
CA PHE A 140 21.24 -0.12 4.90
C PHE A 140 21.79 -1.45 4.34
N ALA A 141 21.81 -1.61 3.02
CA ALA A 141 22.35 -2.79 2.35
C ALA A 141 23.90 -2.77 2.19
N GLU A 142 24.61 -1.87 2.92
CA GLU A 142 26.06 -1.89 2.88
C GLU A 142 26.60 -3.23 3.40
N GLY A 143 27.55 -3.81 2.65
CA GLY A 143 28.12 -5.13 2.95
C GLY A 143 27.24 -6.33 2.59
N ARG A 144 26.07 -6.12 1.99
CA ARG A 144 25.19 -7.18 1.48
C ARG A 144 25.40 -7.40 -0.03
N ASP A 145 25.09 -8.59 -0.50
CA ASP A 145 24.97 -8.85 -1.94
C ASP A 145 23.70 -8.21 -2.48
N ARG A 146 23.86 -6.99 -2.99
CA ARG A 146 22.74 -6.19 -3.52
C ARG A 146 22.03 -6.86 -4.70
N LYS A 147 22.81 -7.63 -5.52
CA LYS A 147 22.23 -8.35 -6.64
C LYS A 147 21.36 -9.51 -6.16
N GLN A 148 21.82 -10.25 -5.17
CA GLN A 148 21.02 -11.31 -4.55
C GLN A 148 19.71 -10.74 -3.96
N VAL A 149 19.79 -9.62 -3.23
CA VAL A 149 18.60 -8.97 -2.67
C VAL A 149 17.61 -8.59 -3.78
N ALA A 150 18.11 -7.96 -4.85
CA ALA A 150 17.26 -7.56 -5.98
C ALA A 150 16.59 -8.76 -6.66
N ASP A 151 17.34 -9.83 -6.93
CA ASP A 151 16.81 -11.06 -7.54
C ASP A 151 15.74 -11.72 -6.66
N GLU A 152 15.94 -11.74 -5.34
CA GLU A 152 14.97 -12.29 -4.39
C GLU A 152 13.72 -11.42 -4.28
N ILE A 153 13.85 -10.09 -4.21
CA ILE A 153 12.72 -9.15 -4.23
C ILE A 153 11.92 -9.29 -5.53
N ASP A 154 12.59 -9.45 -6.68
CA ASP A 154 11.91 -9.69 -7.96
C ASP A 154 11.12 -11.01 -7.96
N ALA A 155 11.65 -12.06 -7.34
CA ALA A 155 10.93 -13.33 -7.20
C ALA A 155 9.66 -13.18 -6.34
N TYR A 156 9.75 -12.46 -5.22
CA TYR A 156 8.59 -12.15 -4.37
C TYR A 156 7.58 -11.24 -5.08
N ASN A 157 8.04 -10.20 -5.77
CA ASN A 157 7.17 -9.30 -6.53
C ASN A 157 6.49 -10.00 -7.71
N SER A 158 7.16 -11.00 -8.33
CA SER A 158 6.52 -11.86 -9.34
C SER A 158 5.34 -12.65 -8.75
N VAL A 159 5.44 -13.11 -7.49
CA VAL A 159 4.31 -13.74 -6.79
C VAL A 159 3.19 -12.71 -6.58
N CYS A 160 3.50 -11.54 -6.01
CA CYS A 160 2.50 -10.49 -5.77
C CYS A 160 1.74 -10.13 -7.05
N GLN A 161 2.46 -9.89 -8.14
CA GLN A 161 1.87 -9.51 -9.44
C GLN A 161 0.99 -10.61 -10.04
N LYS A 162 1.48 -11.87 -10.03
CA LYS A 162 0.72 -13.02 -10.56
C LYS A 162 -0.52 -13.30 -9.73
N SER A 163 -0.42 -13.22 -8.41
CA SER A 163 -1.55 -13.41 -7.52
C SER A 163 -2.56 -12.27 -7.68
N ALA A 164 -2.11 -11.01 -7.76
CA ALA A 164 -3.01 -9.89 -8.04
C ALA A 164 -3.81 -10.08 -9.34
N ALA A 165 -3.13 -10.49 -10.42
CA ALA A 165 -3.79 -10.79 -11.69
C ALA A 165 -4.78 -11.96 -11.58
N ALA A 166 -4.41 -13.06 -10.90
CA ALA A 166 -5.26 -14.24 -10.73
C ALA A 166 -6.52 -13.93 -9.92
N PHE A 167 -6.40 -13.10 -8.89
CA PHE A 167 -7.52 -12.67 -8.04
C PHE A 167 -8.25 -11.42 -8.56
N LYS A 168 -7.83 -10.86 -9.71
CA LYS A 168 -8.42 -9.66 -10.36
C LYS A 168 -8.36 -8.41 -9.47
N THR A 169 -7.32 -8.30 -8.66
CA THR A 169 -6.97 -7.10 -7.90
C THR A 169 -5.99 -6.22 -8.67
N HIS A 170 -5.76 -4.99 -8.22
CA HIS A 170 -4.76 -4.12 -8.83
C HIS A 170 -3.36 -4.42 -8.31
N PHE A 171 -2.35 -4.20 -9.16
CA PHE A 171 -0.94 -4.27 -8.76
C PHE A 171 -0.27 -2.94 -9.06
N ILE A 172 0.31 -2.31 -8.05
CA ILE A 172 1.00 -1.01 -8.11
C ILE A 172 2.50 -1.26 -7.94
N ASN A 173 3.29 -0.95 -8.95
CA ASN A 173 4.73 -1.19 -8.92
C ASN A 173 5.48 0.01 -8.34
N ILE A 174 5.67 0.02 -7.03
CA ILE A 174 6.46 1.04 -6.33
C ILE A 174 7.96 0.72 -6.27
N THR A 175 8.36 -0.51 -6.59
CA THR A 175 9.76 -0.96 -6.56
C THR A 175 10.62 -0.20 -7.56
N THR A 176 10.07 0.14 -8.73
CA THR A 176 10.79 0.86 -9.78
C THR A 176 11.21 2.24 -9.29
N SER A 177 10.28 3.03 -8.74
CA SER A 177 10.56 4.36 -8.19
C SER A 177 11.63 4.29 -7.09
N GLN A 178 11.51 3.34 -6.19
CA GLN A 178 12.46 3.18 -5.10
C GLN A 178 13.86 2.74 -5.60
N ARG A 179 13.96 1.94 -6.65
CA ARG A 179 15.26 1.59 -7.27
C ARG A 179 15.95 2.78 -7.92
N GLU A 180 15.20 3.75 -8.41
CA GLU A 180 15.75 4.99 -9.02
C GLU A 180 16.33 5.94 -7.97
N ASP A 181 15.68 6.04 -6.82
CA ASP A 181 15.93 7.10 -5.84
C ASP A 181 16.32 6.57 -4.45
N GLY A 182 16.24 5.28 -4.19
CA GLY A 182 16.43 4.68 -2.84
C GLY A 182 17.86 4.75 -2.28
N ASN A 183 18.82 5.32 -3.00
CA ASN A 183 20.16 5.64 -2.51
C ASN A 183 20.37 7.15 -2.23
N LYS A 184 19.37 7.99 -2.52
CA LYS A 184 19.44 9.43 -2.36
C LYS A 184 18.84 9.82 -1.00
N GLN A 185 19.60 10.57 -0.22
CA GLN A 185 19.25 10.96 1.15
C GLN A 185 17.87 11.60 1.28
N GLU A 186 17.44 12.39 0.29
CA GLU A 186 16.14 13.08 0.33
C GLU A 186 14.92 12.14 0.19
N PHE A 187 15.14 10.92 -0.33
CA PHE A 187 14.09 9.90 -0.48
C PHE A 187 14.15 8.82 0.60
N LEU A 188 15.08 8.97 1.56
CA LEU A 188 15.25 8.06 2.68
C LEU A 188 14.89 8.72 4.01
N ALA A 189 14.32 7.94 4.90
CA ALA A 189 14.21 8.27 6.30
C ALA A 189 15.60 8.26 7.00
N PRO A 190 15.73 8.79 8.22
CA PRO A 190 17.02 8.88 8.91
C PRO A 190 17.77 7.57 9.12
N ASP A 191 17.07 6.43 9.10
CA ASP A 191 17.67 5.10 9.28
C ASP A 191 18.40 4.57 8.02
N GLY A 192 18.28 5.29 6.89
CA GLY A 192 18.92 4.90 5.63
C GLY A 192 18.34 3.62 4.99
N LEU A 193 17.13 3.24 5.38
CA LEU A 193 16.41 2.06 4.93
C LEU A 193 15.01 2.41 4.42
N HIS A 194 14.20 2.99 5.31
CA HIS A 194 12.80 3.28 5.00
C HIS A 194 12.66 4.53 4.13
N PRO A 195 11.57 4.65 3.37
CA PRO A 195 11.30 5.82 2.56
C PRO A 195 11.08 7.08 3.39
N SER A 196 11.49 8.22 2.87
CA SER A 196 11.04 9.52 3.37
C SER A 196 9.62 9.83 2.90
N GLY A 197 9.01 10.89 3.46
CA GLY A 197 7.72 11.39 2.99
C GLY A 197 7.68 11.72 1.49
N LYS A 198 8.82 12.13 0.89
CA LYS A 198 8.93 12.38 -0.55
C LYS A 198 8.81 11.11 -1.41
N GLU A 199 9.40 10.00 -0.97
CA GLU A 199 9.25 8.73 -1.67
C GLU A 199 7.85 8.18 -1.47
N TYR A 200 7.29 8.26 -0.26
CA TYR A 200 5.91 7.89 0.01
C TYR A 200 4.90 8.71 -0.80
N GLU A 201 5.19 9.97 -1.12
CA GLU A 201 4.33 10.81 -1.99
C GLU A 201 4.21 10.20 -3.40
N LYS A 202 5.30 9.67 -3.97
CA LYS A 202 5.25 9.01 -5.28
C LYS A 202 4.34 7.77 -5.23
N TRP A 203 4.49 6.93 -4.20
CA TRP A 203 3.63 5.76 -4.01
C TRP A 203 2.17 6.14 -3.84
N ALA A 204 1.91 7.20 -3.07
CA ALA A 204 0.57 7.73 -2.84
C ALA A 204 -0.09 8.27 -4.12
N ILE A 205 0.67 8.92 -5.00
CA ILE A 205 0.18 9.39 -6.30
C ILE A 205 -0.26 8.21 -7.18
N GLU A 206 0.60 7.20 -7.33
CA GLU A 206 0.31 5.99 -8.10
C GLU A 206 -0.96 5.27 -7.58
N LEU A 207 -1.04 5.11 -6.25
CA LEU A 207 -2.17 4.46 -5.61
C LEU A 207 -3.44 5.29 -5.75
N ALA A 208 -3.40 6.60 -5.53
CA ALA A 208 -4.56 7.48 -5.66
C ALA A 208 -5.11 7.48 -7.10
N ASP A 209 -4.23 7.52 -8.11
CA ASP A 209 -4.64 7.46 -9.51
C ASP A 209 -5.28 6.12 -9.89
N ALA A 210 -4.78 5.02 -9.31
CA ALA A 210 -5.38 3.70 -9.50
C ALA A 210 -6.75 3.60 -8.82
N ILE A 211 -6.90 4.14 -7.61
CA ILE A 211 -8.17 4.15 -6.87
C ILE A 211 -9.24 4.94 -7.66
N ILE A 212 -8.93 6.14 -8.13
CA ILE A 212 -9.90 6.95 -8.91
C ILE A 212 -10.37 6.23 -10.16
N LYS A 213 -9.49 5.48 -10.83
CA LYS A 213 -9.87 4.70 -12.03
C LYS A 213 -10.74 3.49 -11.71
N ALA A 214 -10.72 3.02 -10.47
CA ALA A 214 -11.47 1.84 -10.03
C ALA A 214 -12.86 2.18 -9.45
N LEU A 215 -13.07 3.42 -9.00
CA LEU A 215 -14.34 3.96 -8.50
C LEU A 215 -15.24 4.45 -9.62
#